data_d35153a661db3a4bc804c538cc1fb8e9
#
_entry.id   d35153a661db3a4bc804c538cc1fb8e9
#
_cell.length_a   1.000
_cell.length_b   1.000
_cell.length_c   1.000
_cell.angle_alpha   90.00
_cell.angle_beta   90.00
_cell.angle_gamma   90.00
#
_symmetry.space_group_name_H-M   'P 1'
#
loop_
_entity.id
_entity.type
_entity.pdbx_description
1 polymer ?
#
loop_
_entity_poly.entity_id
_entity_poly.type
_entity_poly.pdbx_seq_one_letter_code
_entity_poly.pdbx_strand_id
1 'polypeptide(L)'
;MSQPLVLYSYRYSVYCWIARLTLAEKRLSYAVLEINPFTEDQVHTRFERTPFGLVPVLKQGAFTLYESAAICRYIDLSFPDPALVPKEPMAAAQMAQAINIIDNYGYRPMIRQVFAHRVFRPIEGLEASNDEIAIGIAASAPVLKALEPLCGHGFARLGGQKTLADCHLAPMFGYFSQAEEGAKMLASYPKLAQWCAQLKDWSSYLDTEPKIGAAGA
;
A
#
# COMPACT_ATOMS: atom_id res chain seq x y z
N MET A 1 3.19 -29.49 7.46
CA MET A 1 3.96 -28.36 6.91
C MET A 1 2.99 -27.44 6.19
N SER A 2 3.02 -26.12 6.47
CA SER A 2 2.17 -25.17 5.76
C SER A 2 2.56 -25.14 4.27
N GLN A 3 1.56 -25.06 3.39
CA GLN A 3 1.77 -24.91 1.94
C GLN A 3 2.52 -23.60 1.66
N PRO A 4 3.42 -23.54 0.66
CA PRO A 4 4.16 -22.35 0.33
C PRO A 4 3.22 -21.21 -0.11
N LEU A 5 3.60 -19.97 0.27
CA LEU A 5 2.92 -18.77 -0.15
C LEU A 5 3.46 -18.31 -1.52
N VAL A 6 2.58 -17.95 -2.43
CA VAL A 6 2.91 -17.37 -3.74
C VAL A 6 2.12 -16.08 -3.90
N LEU A 7 2.80 -14.98 -4.16
CA LEU A 7 2.21 -13.67 -4.41
C LEU A 7 2.33 -13.32 -5.90
N TYR A 8 1.20 -13.22 -6.59
CA TYR A 8 1.12 -12.62 -7.92
C TYR A 8 1.12 -11.10 -7.74
N SER A 9 2.11 -10.44 -8.30
CA SER A 9 2.45 -9.07 -7.95
C SER A 9 2.91 -8.29 -9.18
N TYR A 10 2.58 -7.01 -9.23
CA TYR A 10 3.25 -6.04 -10.10
C TYR A 10 4.12 -5.13 -9.24
N ARG A 11 5.40 -5.02 -9.61
CA ARG A 11 6.42 -4.32 -8.79
C ARG A 11 6.02 -2.91 -8.38
N TYR A 12 5.37 -2.16 -9.27
CA TYR A 12 4.98 -0.76 -9.03
C TYR A 12 3.55 -0.59 -8.50
N SER A 13 2.79 -1.67 -8.31
CA SER A 13 1.47 -1.57 -7.71
C SER A 13 1.57 -1.25 -6.22
N VAL A 14 0.92 -0.16 -5.79
CA VAL A 14 0.85 0.21 -4.38
C VAL A 14 0.19 -0.89 -3.53
N TYR A 15 -0.84 -1.53 -4.05
CA TYR A 15 -1.54 -2.62 -3.36
C TYR A 15 -0.69 -3.89 -3.25
N CYS A 16 0.17 -4.16 -4.26
CA CYS A 16 1.16 -5.22 -4.16
C CYS A 16 2.25 -4.87 -3.14
N TRP A 17 2.65 -3.62 -3.05
CA TRP A 17 3.58 -3.16 -2.02
C TRP A 17 2.99 -3.34 -0.61
N ILE A 18 1.72 -3.01 -0.39
CA ILE A 18 0.99 -3.28 0.86
C ILE A 18 1.09 -4.76 1.25
N ALA A 19 0.81 -5.66 0.32
CA ALA A 19 0.90 -7.10 0.59
C ALA A 19 2.34 -7.56 0.89
N ARG A 20 3.34 -7.08 0.11
CA ARG A 20 4.76 -7.37 0.36
C ARG A 20 5.22 -6.86 1.73
N LEU A 21 4.83 -5.62 2.09
CA LEU A 21 5.17 -5.03 3.37
C LEU A 21 4.57 -5.83 4.54
N THR A 22 3.31 -6.27 4.41
CA THR A 22 2.66 -7.12 5.42
C THR A 22 3.39 -8.45 5.57
N LEU A 23 3.76 -9.11 4.46
CA LEU A 23 4.54 -10.35 4.49
C LEU A 23 5.92 -10.15 5.15
N ALA A 24 6.58 -9.03 4.88
CA ALA A 24 7.87 -8.68 5.49
C ALA A 24 7.75 -8.42 7.00
N GLU A 25 6.70 -7.70 7.45
CA GLU A 25 6.43 -7.50 8.89
C GLU A 25 6.18 -8.82 9.63
N LYS A 26 5.56 -9.77 8.96
CA LYS A 26 5.34 -11.13 9.49
C LYS A 26 6.57 -12.05 9.30
N ARG A 27 7.65 -11.56 8.68
CA ARG A 27 8.89 -12.31 8.42
C ARG A 27 8.63 -13.61 7.65
N LEU A 28 7.68 -13.60 6.74
CA LEU A 28 7.27 -14.77 5.96
C LEU A 28 8.06 -14.86 4.66
N SER A 29 8.50 -16.09 4.36
CA SER A 29 9.05 -16.42 3.05
C SER A 29 7.92 -16.69 2.07
N TYR A 30 8.01 -16.17 0.86
CA TYR A 30 7.05 -16.35 -0.22
C TYR A 30 7.73 -16.26 -1.58
N ALA A 31 7.13 -16.88 -2.59
CA ALA A 31 7.54 -16.70 -3.98
C ALA A 31 6.76 -15.55 -4.60
N VAL A 32 7.42 -14.76 -5.45
CA VAL A 32 6.78 -13.70 -6.25
C VAL A 32 6.66 -14.17 -7.69
N LEU A 33 5.46 -14.05 -8.24
CA LEU A 33 5.22 -14.15 -9.68
C LEU A 33 4.83 -12.78 -10.21
N GLU A 34 5.76 -12.17 -10.94
CA GLU A 34 5.56 -10.85 -11.52
C GLU A 34 4.50 -10.89 -12.62
N ILE A 35 3.52 -10.00 -12.53
CA ILE A 35 2.45 -9.83 -13.53
C ILE A 35 2.34 -8.36 -13.87
N ASN A 36 2.70 -8.01 -15.08
CA ASN A 36 2.47 -6.65 -15.58
C ASN A 36 1.02 -6.53 -16.08
N PRO A 37 0.15 -5.77 -15.38
CA PRO A 37 -1.24 -5.64 -15.77
C PRO A 37 -1.45 -4.80 -17.04
N PHE A 38 -0.40 -4.21 -17.62
CA PHE A 38 -0.45 -3.33 -18.77
C PHE A 38 0.03 -4.00 -20.07
N THR A 39 0.49 -5.25 -20.02
CA THR A 39 0.92 -6.00 -21.22
C THR A 39 -0.20 -6.91 -21.72
N GLU A 40 -0.39 -6.97 -23.04
CA GLU A 40 -1.48 -7.72 -23.69
C GLU A 40 -1.37 -9.24 -23.50
N ASP A 41 -0.15 -9.76 -23.52
CA ASP A 41 0.16 -11.19 -23.32
C ASP A 41 -0.30 -11.75 -21.97
N GLN A 42 -0.47 -10.90 -20.98
CA GLN A 42 -0.91 -11.28 -19.62
C GLN A 42 -2.40 -11.02 -19.34
N VAL A 43 -3.15 -10.49 -20.30
CA VAL A 43 -4.58 -10.16 -20.11
C VAL A 43 -5.38 -11.41 -19.74
N HIS A 44 -5.24 -12.51 -20.48
CA HIS A 44 -5.97 -13.75 -20.20
C HIS A 44 -5.62 -14.34 -18.83
N THR A 45 -4.34 -14.41 -18.48
CA THR A 45 -3.88 -14.95 -17.20
C THR A 45 -4.33 -14.17 -15.98
N ARG A 46 -4.68 -12.88 -16.12
CA ARG A 46 -5.22 -12.07 -15.04
C ARG A 46 -6.63 -12.49 -14.62
N PHE A 47 -7.51 -12.68 -15.61
CA PHE A 47 -8.92 -13.04 -15.35
C PHE A 47 -9.11 -14.48 -14.90
N GLU A 48 -8.16 -15.38 -15.17
CA GLU A 48 -8.15 -16.73 -14.61
C GLU A 48 -7.96 -16.78 -13.10
N ARG A 49 -7.34 -15.74 -12.50
CA ARG A 49 -7.00 -15.69 -11.08
C ARG A 49 -7.96 -14.85 -10.25
N THR A 50 -8.57 -13.87 -10.86
CA THR A 50 -9.50 -12.93 -10.21
C THR A 50 -10.49 -12.38 -11.25
N PRO A 51 -11.77 -12.25 -10.90
CA PRO A 51 -12.78 -11.72 -11.83
C PRO A 51 -12.50 -10.26 -12.24
N PHE A 52 -11.63 -9.56 -11.50
CA PHE A 52 -11.32 -8.15 -11.78
C PHE A 52 -10.01 -7.96 -12.57
N GLY A 53 -9.24 -9.03 -12.80
CA GLY A 53 -7.96 -8.96 -13.50
C GLY A 53 -6.91 -8.09 -12.80
N LEU A 54 -7.01 -7.93 -11.48
CA LEU A 54 -6.14 -7.07 -10.68
C LEU A 54 -5.13 -7.88 -9.84
N VAL A 55 -4.07 -7.20 -9.42
CA VAL A 55 -3.08 -7.69 -8.46
C VAL A 55 -3.10 -6.79 -7.21
N PRO A 56 -2.74 -7.31 -6.02
CA PRO A 56 -2.14 -8.61 -5.73
C PRO A 56 -3.15 -9.76 -5.69
N VAL A 57 -2.64 -11.00 -5.93
CA VAL A 57 -3.35 -12.24 -5.63
C VAL A 57 -2.41 -13.13 -4.82
N LEU A 58 -2.88 -13.63 -3.68
CA LEU A 58 -2.16 -14.57 -2.83
C LEU A 58 -2.66 -15.99 -3.09
N LYS A 59 -1.75 -16.94 -3.25
CA LYS A 59 -2.06 -18.35 -3.34
C LYS A 59 -1.32 -19.12 -2.25
N GLN A 60 -2.04 -20.06 -1.61
CA GLN A 60 -1.46 -21.03 -0.67
C GLN A 60 -2.07 -22.39 -0.95
N GLY A 61 -1.32 -23.27 -1.64
CA GLY A 61 -1.85 -24.53 -2.14
C GLY A 61 -3.02 -24.31 -3.10
N ALA A 62 -4.18 -24.89 -2.79
CA ALA A 62 -5.42 -24.70 -3.57
C ALA A 62 -6.18 -23.42 -3.21
N PHE A 63 -5.85 -22.76 -2.09
CA PHE A 63 -6.50 -21.53 -1.65
C PHE A 63 -5.96 -20.33 -2.44
N THR A 64 -6.87 -19.53 -2.99
CA THR A 64 -6.55 -18.31 -3.73
C THR A 64 -7.34 -17.16 -3.14
N LEU A 65 -6.69 -16.02 -2.88
CA LEU A 65 -7.28 -14.83 -2.28
C LEU A 65 -6.82 -13.59 -3.04
N TYR A 66 -7.73 -12.68 -3.30
CA TYR A 66 -7.49 -11.36 -3.87
C TYR A 66 -8.08 -10.29 -2.94
N GLU A 67 -7.91 -8.99 -3.25
CA GLU A 67 -8.11 -7.81 -2.42
C GLU A 67 -7.02 -7.67 -1.32
N SER A 68 -6.25 -6.60 -1.40
CA SER A 68 -5.09 -6.38 -0.52
C SER A 68 -5.44 -6.42 0.96
N ALA A 69 -6.57 -5.80 1.36
CA ALA A 69 -7.01 -5.80 2.75
C ALA A 69 -7.38 -7.21 3.24
N ALA A 70 -8.01 -8.03 2.39
CA ALA A 70 -8.33 -9.41 2.70
C ALA A 70 -7.06 -10.27 2.81
N ILE A 71 -6.11 -10.07 1.89
CA ILE A 71 -4.80 -10.75 1.90
C ILE A 71 -4.04 -10.42 3.19
N CYS A 72 -3.92 -9.14 3.55
CA CYS A 72 -3.24 -8.71 4.78
C CYS A 72 -3.92 -9.28 6.03
N ARG A 73 -5.24 -9.29 6.05
CA ARG A 73 -6.01 -9.89 7.15
C ARG A 73 -5.80 -11.39 7.27
N TYR A 74 -5.82 -12.11 6.13
CA TYR A 74 -5.54 -13.55 6.11
C TYR A 74 -4.14 -13.87 6.63
N ILE A 75 -3.13 -13.11 6.19
CA ILE A 75 -1.74 -13.26 6.63
C ILE A 75 -1.66 -13.08 8.16
N ASP A 76 -2.29 -12.03 8.72
CA ASP A 76 -2.24 -11.79 10.15
C ASP A 76 -2.93 -12.89 10.97
N LEU A 77 -4.07 -13.40 10.50
CA LEU A 77 -4.81 -14.47 11.18
C LEU A 77 -4.10 -15.83 11.09
N SER A 78 -3.47 -16.13 9.94
CA SER A 78 -2.82 -17.42 9.70
C SER A 78 -1.44 -17.51 10.35
N PHE A 79 -0.80 -16.37 10.58
CA PHE A 79 0.53 -16.24 11.17
C PHE A 79 0.47 -15.20 12.30
N PRO A 80 0.07 -15.60 13.53
CA PRO A 80 -0.33 -14.64 14.56
C PRO A 80 0.81 -13.75 15.09
N ASP A 81 2.08 -14.14 14.95
CA ASP A 81 3.21 -13.40 15.49
C ASP A 81 4.11 -12.81 14.38
N PRO A 82 4.48 -11.53 14.50
CA PRO A 82 3.94 -10.50 15.38
C PRO A 82 2.50 -10.11 14.98
N ALA A 83 1.61 -9.88 15.96
CA ALA A 83 0.25 -9.46 15.68
C ALA A 83 0.21 -8.04 15.09
N LEU A 84 -0.47 -7.87 13.94
CA LEU A 84 -0.66 -6.56 13.28
C LEU A 84 -2.08 -6.02 13.47
N VAL A 85 -2.95 -6.77 14.13
CA VAL A 85 -4.30 -6.33 14.50
C VAL A 85 -4.38 -6.16 16.02
N PRO A 86 -4.78 -4.98 16.51
CA PRO A 86 -4.99 -4.75 17.93
C PRO A 86 -6.04 -5.70 18.51
N LYS A 87 -5.81 -6.18 19.74
CA LYS A 87 -6.79 -7.02 20.46
C LYS A 87 -7.96 -6.21 21.00
N GLU A 88 -7.75 -4.93 21.30
CA GLU A 88 -8.77 -4.05 21.82
C GLU A 88 -9.75 -3.66 20.70
N PRO A 89 -11.08 -3.86 20.88
CA PRO A 89 -12.07 -3.70 19.80
C PRO A 89 -12.12 -2.30 19.17
N MET A 90 -12.04 -1.23 19.97
CA MET A 90 -12.07 0.14 19.46
C MET A 90 -10.82 0.44 18.61
N ALA A 91 -9.65 0.00 19.08
CA ALA A 91 -8.40 0.17 18.33
C ALA A 91 -8.41 -0.64 17.01
N ALA A 92 -8.95 -1.86 17.03
CA ALA A 92 -9.12 -2.66 15.82
C ALA A 92 -10.10 -2.00 14.83
N ALA A 93 -11.19 -1.41 15.34
CA ALA A 93 -12.14 -0.66 14.51
C ALA A 93 -11.52 0.60 13.90
N GLN A 94 -10.75 1.37 14.68
CA GLN A 94 -10.03 2.57 14.19
C GLN A 94 -8.95 2.21 13.15
N MET A 95 -8.23 1.11 13.36
CA MET A 95 -7.31 0.56 12.37
C MET A 95 -8.04 0.25 11.06
N ALA A 96 -9.15 -0.47 11.11
CA ALA A 96 -9.95 -0.79 9.93
C ALA A 96 -10.53 0.48 9.29
N GLN A 97 -10.93 1.48 10.06
CA GLN A 97 -11.38 2.79 9.57
C GLN A 97 -10.28 3.49 8.78
N ALA A 98 -9.05 3.53 9.29
CA ALA A 98 -7.92 4.15 8.58
C ALA A 98 -7.62 3.43 7.25
N ILE A 99 -7.64 2.09 7.24
CA ILE A 99 -7.48 1.28 6.01
C ILE A 99 -8.58 1.63 5.00
N ASN A 100 -9.83 1.62 5.42
CA ASN A 100 -10.94 1.94 4.51
C ASN A 100 -10.87 3.37 3.96
N ILE A 101 -10.45 4.34 4.76
CA ILE A 101 -10.27 5.73 4.30
C ILE A 101 -9.21 5.79 3.21
N ILE A 102 -8.02 5.23 3.46
CA ILE A 102 -6.93 5.34 2.49
C ILE A 102 -7.20 4.54 1.22
N ASP A 103 -7.74 3.34 1.32
CA ASP A 103 -7.99 2.48 0.17
C ASP A 103 -9.13 3.00 -0.72
N ASN A 104 -10.23 3.50 -0.13
CA ASN A 104 -11.39 3.92 -0.91
C ASN A 104 -11.30 5.37 -1.39
N TYR A 105 -10.67 6.25 -0.61
CA TYR A 105 -10.67 7.70 -0.89
C TYR A 105 -9.28 8.26 -1.20
N GLY A 106 -8.20 7.60 -0.76
CA GLY A 106 -6.82 8.05 -0.97
C GLY A 106 -6.20 7.56 -2.28
N TYR A 107 -6.50 6.33 -2.69
CA TYR A 107 -5.83 5.72 -3.86
C TYR A 107 -5.92 6.56 -5.13
N ARG A 108 -7.15 6.95 -5.53
CA ARG A 108 -7.33 7.70 -6.78
C ARG A 108 -6.60 9.05 -6.73
N PRO A 109 -6.84 9.95 -5.76
CA PRO A 109 -6.20 11.26 -5.76
C PRO A 109 -4.68 11.18 -5.56
N MET A 110 -4.21 10.41 -4.59
CA MET A 110 -2.80 10.40 -4.24
C MET A 110 -1.94 9.61 -5.24
N ILE A 111 -2.43 8.44 -5.68
CA ILE A 111 -1.65 7.53 -6.52
C ILE A 111 -1.93 7.75 -7.99
N ARG A 112 -3.21 7.71 -8.42
CA ARG A 112 -3.54 7.77 -9.85
C ARG A 112 -3.45 9.18 -10.43
N GLN A 113 -3.69 10.21 -9.64
CA GLN A 113 -3.66 11.59 -10.10
C GLN A 113 -2.34 12.28 -9.74
N VAL A 114 -1.93 12.33 -8.48
CA VAL A 114 -0.70 13.05 -8.10
C VAL A 114 0.55 12.26 -8.47
N PHE A 115 0.80 11.12 -7.81
CA PHE A 115 2.03 10.36 -8.03
C PHE A 115 2.19 9.90 -9.48
N ALA A 116 1.14 9.33 -10.07
CA ALA A 116 1.22 8.83 -11.45
C ALA A 116 1.59 9.96 -12.43
N HIS A 117 0.96 11.12 -12.34
CA HIS A 117 1.23 12.22 -13.27
C HIS A 117 2.51 13.00 -12.95
N ARG A 118 2.90 13.13 -11.67
CA ARG A 118 4.11 13.87 -11.32
C ARG A 118 5.39 13.04 -11.44
N VAL A 119 5.31 11.72 -11.14
CA VAL A 119 6.50 10.88 -11.00
C VAL A 119 6.52 9.74 -12.02
N PHE A 120 5.51 8.86 -11.99
CA PHE A 120 5.56 7.59 -12.73
C PHE A 120 5.48 7.78 -14.25
N ARG A 121 4.51 8.54 -14.74
CA ARG A 121 4.31 8.75 -16.19
C ARG A 121 5.50 9.42 -16.87
N PRO A 122 6.13 10.47 -16.32
CA PRO A 122 7.37 11.05 -16.90
C PRO A 122 8.51 10.05 -17.00
N ILE A 123 8.69 9.18 -16.01
CA ILE A 123 9.75 8.14 -16.03
C ILE A 123 9.48 7.10 -17.11
N GLU A 124 8.22 6.75 -17.36
CA GLU A 124 7.78 5.82 -18.42
C GLU A 124 7.66 6.51 -19.79
N GLY A 125 8.04 7.78 -19.92
CA GLY A 125 7.92 8.54 -21.18
C GLY A 125 6.48 8.84 -21.59
N LEU A 126 5.53 8.77 -20.66
CA LEU A 126 4.11 9.02 -20.89
C LEU A 126 3.75 10.49 -20.58
N GLU A 127 2.75 11.02 -21.28
CA GLU A 127 2.25 12.36 -21.05
C GLU A 127 1.71 12.55 -19.62
N ALA A 128 2.12 13.64 -18.96
CA ALA A 128 1.67 14.06 -17.65
C ALA A 128 0.68 15.23 -17.75
N SER A 129 -0.23 15.36 -16.77
CA SER A 129 -1.22 16.43 -16.72
C SER A 129 -1.13 17.17 -15.38
N ASN A 130 -0.86 18.47 -15.43
CA ASN A 130 -0.88 19.33 -14.23
C ASN A 130 -2.31 19.51 -13.68
N ASP A 131 -3.33 19.44 -14.54
CA ASP A 131 -4.73 19.52 -14.11
C ASP A 131 -5.11 18.31 -13.26
N GLU A 132 -4.70 17.09 -13.68
CA GLU A 132 -4.91 15.88 -12.88
C GLU A 132 -4.20 15.98 -11.53
N ILE A 133 -2.98 16.53 -11.49
CA ILE A 133 -2.26 16.73 -10.23
C ILE A 133 -3.02 17.70 -9.33
N ALA A 134 -3.47 18.85 -9.86
CA ALA A 134 -4.22 19.83 -9.08
C ALA A 134 -5.54 19.25 -8.52
N ILE A 135 -6.28 18.51 -9.33
CA ILE A 135 -7.50 17.78 -8.91
C ILE A 135 -7.16 16.78 -7.79
N GLY A 136 -6.09 16.00 -7.98
CA GLY A 136 -5.65 15.01 -7.00
C GLY A 136 -5.24 15.63 -5.67
N ILE A 137 -4.50 16.75 -5.69
CA ILE A 137 -4.13 17.48 -4.47
C ILE A 137 -5.37 17.98 -3.75
N ALA A 138 -6.32 18.62 -4.45
CA ALA A 138 -7.55 19.09 -3.83
C ALA A 138 -8.36 17.94 -3.20
N ALA A 139 -8.49 16.80 -3.90
CA ALA A 139 -9.22 15.65 -3.42
C ALA A 139 -8.49 14.89 -2.29
N SER A 140 -7.17 15.05 -2.13
CA SER A 140 -6.39 14.45 -1.04
C SER A 140 -6.60 15.16 0.30
N ALA A 141 -6.98 16.45 0.32
CA ALA A 141 -7.14 17.22 1.54
C ALA A 141 -8.15 16.62 2.54
N PRO A 142 -9.38 16.25 2.16
CA PRO A 142 -10.32 15.64 3.09
C PRO A 142 -9.83 14.26 3.60
N VAL A 143 -9.06 13.52 2.81
CA VAL A 143 -8.50 12.23 3.20
C VAL A 143 -7.47 12.40 4.32
N LEU A 144 -6.50 13.31 4.14
CA LEU A 144 -5.49 13.60 5.15
C LEU A 144 -6.13 14.19 6.41
N LYS A 145 -7.13 15.08 6.27
CA LYS A 145 -7.88 15.63 7.39
C LYS A 145 -8.60 14.56 8.22
N ALA A 146 -9.12 13.51 7.56
CA ALA A 146 -9.78 12.40 8.24
C ALA A 146 -8.78 11.45 8.93
N LEU A 147 -7.58 11.26 8.35
CA LEU A 147 -6.55 10.37 8.88
C LEU A 147 -5.73 11.00 10.02
N GLU A 148 -5.54 12.32 10.01
CA GLU A 148 -4.74 13.03 11.01
C GLU A 148 -5.14 12.72 12.47
N PRO A 149 -6.44 12.77 12.87
CA PRO A 149 -6.84 12.42 14.24
C PRO A 149 -6.68 10.94 14.57
N LEU A 150 -6.72 10.04 13.57
CA LEU A 150 -6.54 8.60 13.78
C LEU A 150 -5.07 8.21 13.98
N CYS A 151 -4.13 9.06 13.54
CA CYS A 151 -2.71 8.87 13.78
C CYS A 151 -2.43 8.88 15.30
N GLY A 152 -1.78 7.83 15.79
CA GLY A 152 -1.57 7.60 17.24
C GLY A 152 -2.66 6.75 17.91
N HIS A 153 -3.79 6.52 17.25
CA HIS A 153 -4.89 5.66 17.75
C HIS A 153 -5.08 4.42 16.87
N GLY A 154 -5.46 4.60 15.61
CA GLY A 154 -5.72 3.51 14.65
C GLY A 154 -4.46 2.95 14.00
N PHE A 155 -3.41 3.76 13.90
CA PHE A 155 -2.08 3.41 13.40
C PHE A 155 -1.03 4.26 14.12
N ALA A 156 0.28 3.95 13.96
CA ALA A 156 1.39 4.60 14.66
C ALA A 156 1.18 4.65 16.19
N ARG A 157 0.81 3.52 16.78
CA ARG A 157 0.47 3.43 18.21
C ARG A 157 1.68 3.72 19.11
N LEU A 158 1.41 4.32 20.25
CA LEU A 158 2.38 4.47 21.33
C LEU A 158 2.90 3.09 21.74
N GLY A 159 4.23 2.90 21.66
CA GLY A 159 4.88 1.63 21.95
C GLY A 159 5.52 0.94 20.73
N GLY A 160 5.46 1.55 19.55
CA GLY A 160 6.20 1.09 18.36
C GLY A 160 5.64 -0.16 17.68
N GLN A 161 4.49 -0.68 18.12
CA GLN A 161 3.85 -1.81 17.46
C GLN A 161 3.09 -1.34 16.23
N LYS A 162 3.53 -1.81 15.06
CA LYS A 162 2.88 -1.56 13.79
C LYS A 162 1.58 -2.32 13.67
N THR A 163 0.67 -1.81 12.85
CA THR A 163 -0.64 -2.41 12.57
C THR A 163 -0.82 -2.62 11.07
N LEU A 164 -1.88 -3.30 10.65
CA LEU A 164 -2.23 -3.40 9.23
C LEU A 164 -2.52 -2.02 8.63
N ALA A 165 -2.98 -1.04 9.41
CA ALA A 165 -3.14 0.32 8.91
C ALA A 165 -1.80 0.95 8.52
N ASP A 166 -0.74 0.72 9.30
CA ASP A 166 0.61 1.17 8.94
C ASP A 166 1.07 0.54 7.62
N CYS A 167 0.78 -0.75 7.42
CA CYS A 167 1.11 -1.45 6.17
C CYS A 167 0.36 -0.90 4.94
N HIS A 168 -0.87 -0.38 5.11
CA HIS A 168 -1.65 0.24 4.03
C HIS A 168 -1.23 1.68 3.76
N LEU A 169 -1.03 2.49 4.81
CA LEU A 169 -0.71 3.90 4.66
C LEU A 169 0.72 4.16 4.21
N ALA A 170 1.69 3.36 4.65
CA ALA A 170 3.09 3.59 4.33
C ALA A 170 3.37 3.57 2.81
N PRO A 171 2.92 2.57 2.01
CA PRO A 171 3.05 2.59 0.57
C PRO A 171 2.31 3.75 -0.11
N MET A 172 1.10 4.08 0.37
CA MET A 172 0.30 5.17 -0.20
C MET A 172 0.99 6.52 -0.01
N PHE A 173 1.45 6.81 1.21
CA PHE A 173 2.16 8.06 1.50
C PHE A 173 3.58 8.06 0.94
N GLY A 174 4.22 6.90 0.87
CA GLY A 174 5.53 6.74 0.23
C GLY A 174 5.50 7.18 -1.24
N TYR A 175 4.49 6.77 -1.99
CA TYR A 175 4.31 7.23 -3.36
C TYR A 175 3.85 8.69 -3.43
N PHE A 176 2.86 9.07 -2.63
CA PHE A 176 2.33 10.43 -2.65
C PHE A 176 3.38 11.49 -2.34
N SER A 177 4.29 11.22 -1.39
CA SER A 177 5.36 12.13 -0.99
C SER A 177 6.53 12.24 -1.98
N GLN A 178 6.61 11.35 -2.99
CA GLN A 178 7.58 11.52 -4.08
C GLN A 178 7.21 12.68 -5.00
N ALA A 179 5.94 13.09 -5.03
CA ALA A 179 5.52 14.34 -5.66
C ALA A 179 5.74 15.50 -4.69
N GLU A 180 6.35 16.60 -5.16
CA GLU A 180 6.64 17.79 -4.33
C GLU A 180 5.37 18.36 -3.67
N GLU A 181 4.27 18.40 -4.42
CA GLU A 181 2.98 18.86 -3.94
C GLU A 181 2.43 17.95 -2.84
N GLY A 182 2.59 16.63 -2.99
CA GLY A 182 2.20 15.64 -2.00
C GLY A 182 3.01 15.76 -0.72
N ALA A 183 4.33 15.91 -0.83
CA ALA A 183 5.21 16.12 0.31
C ALA A 183 4.86 17.40 1.08
N LYS A 184 4.65 18.53 0.38
CA LYS A 184 4.22 19.80 0.98
C LYS A 184 2.89 19.65 1.70
N MET A 185 1.94 18.96 1.10
CA MET A 185 0.64 18.74 1.70
C MET A 185 0.71 17.92 2.97
N LEU A 186 1.44 16.78 2.95
CA LEU A 186 1.66 15.94 4.14
C LEU A 186 2.31 16.70 5.28
N ALA A 187 3.27 17.60 4.99
CA ALA A 187 3.93 18.43 5.99
C ALA A 187 2.96 19.35 6.75
N SER A 188 1.78 19.66 6.19
CA SER A 188 0.75 20.48 6.83
C SER A 188 -0.09 19.72 7.87
N TYR A 189 0.12 18.38 8.01
CA TYR A 189 -0.56 17.51 8.95
C TYR A 189 0.47 16.95 9.95
N PRO A 190 0.64 17.57 11.13
CA PRO A 190 1.80 17.33 11.99
C PRO A 190 1.94 15.89 12.48
N LYS A 191 0.84 15.18 12.81
CA LYS A 191 0.91 13.79 13.25
C LYS A 191 1.25 12.85 12.10
N LEU A 192 0.65 13.05 10.92
CA LEU A 192 0.97 12.29 9.71
C LEU A 192 2.41 12.56 9.27
N ALA A 193 2.87 13.81 9.30
CA ALA A 193 4.25 14.17 8.99
C ALA A 193 5.25 13.50 9.94
N GLN A 194 4.98 13.52 11.25
CA GLN A 194 5.79 12.84 12.25
C GLN A 194 5.84 11.33 12.03
N TRP A 195 4.70 10.72 11.69
CA TRP A 195 4.63 9.30 11.39
C TRP A 195 5.38 8.96 10.10
N CYS A 196 5.19 9.74 9.03
CA CYS A 196 5.91 9.56 7.76
C CYS A 196 7.44 9.66 7.94
N ALA A 197 7.91 10.52 8.83
CA ALA A 197 9.34 10.66 9.11
C ALA A 197 9.98 9.37 9.68
N GLN A 198 9.18 8.46 10.25
CA GLN A 198 9.66 7.18 10.77
C GLN A 198 9.83 6.12 9.67
N LEU A 199 9.28 6.31 8.47
CA LEU A 199 9.39 5.34 7.37
C LEU A 199 10.84 5.09 6.95
N LYS A 200 11.70 6.10 7.05
CA LYS A 200 13.14 5.99 6.76
C LYS A 200 13.89 5.02 7.68
N ASP A 201 13.35 4.74 8.87
CA ASP A 201 13.95 3.85 9.88
C ASP A 201 13.22 2.49 9.93
N TRP A 202 12.25 2.26 9.03
CA TRP A 202 11.45 1.05 8.98
C TRP A 202 12.03 0.07 7.94
N SER A 203 12.84 -0.90 8.40
CA SER A 203 13.55 -1.84 7.53
C SER A 203 12.65 -2.55 6.52
N SER A 204 11.52 -3.13 6.98
CA SER A 204 10.60 -3.84 6.09
C SER A 204 10.00 -2.94 5.01
N TYR A 205 9.77 -1.66 5.32
CA TYR A 205 9.33 -0.68 4.33
C TYR A 205 10.42 -0.45 3.27
N LEU A 206 11.66 -0.19 3.70
CA LEU A 206 12.80 0.06 2.80
C LEU A 206 13.12 -1.16 1.93
N ASP A 207 13.05 -2.37 2.50
CA ASP A 207 13.32 -3.64 1.79
C ASP A 207 12.25 -3.96 0.73
N THR A 208 11.03 -3.46 0.92
CA THR A 208 9.90 -3.72 0.02
C THR A 208 9.56 -2.57 -0.92
N GLU A 209 10.18 -1.40 -0.72
CA GLU A 209 9.94 -0.19 -1.51
C GLU A 209 10.30 -0.41 -2.98
N PRO A 210 9.39 -0.12 -3.91
CA PRO A 210 9.67 -0.21 -5.33
C PRO A 210 10.66 0.87 -5.77
N LYS A 211 11.76 0.46 -6.39
CA LYS A 211 12.74 1.39 -6.98
C LYS A 211 12.26 1.83 -8.35
N ILE A 212 11.64 3.01 -8.40
CA ILE A 212 11.12 3.60 -9.63
C ILE A 212 12.27 4.21 -10.43
N GLY A 213 12.30 3.94 -11.74
CA GLY A 213 13.35 4.44 -12.65
C GLY A 213 14.68 3.67 -12.59
N ALA A 214 14.84 2.66 -11.76
CA ALA A 214 15.93 1.72 -11.94
C ALA A 214 15.59 0.83 -13.13
N ALA A 215 16.34 0.99 -14.25
CA ALA A 215 16.24 0.12 -15.41
C ALA A 215 16.27 -1.34 -14.94
N GLY A 216 15.34 -2.15 -15.48
CA GLY A 216 15.15 -3.52 -15.06
C GLY A 216 16.45 -4.31 -14.97
N ALA A 217 16.73 -4.83 -13.79
CA ALA A 217 17.66 -5.92 -13.60
C ALA A 217 16.90 -7.25 -13.70
#